data_983c6422f4e4def0e2e679bf174e92eb
#
_entry.id   983c6422f4e4def0e2e679bf174e92eb
#
_cell.length_a   1.000
_cell.length_b   1.000
_cell.length_c   1.000
_cell.angle_alpha   90.00
_cell.angle_beta   90.00
_cell.angle_gamma   90.00
#
_symmetry.space_group_name_H-M   'P 1'
#
loop_
_entity.id
_entity.type
_entity.pdbx_description
1 polymer ?
#
loop_
_entity_poly.entity_id
_entity_poly.type
_entity_poly.pdbx_seq_one_letter_code
_entity_poly.pdbx_strand_id
1 'polypeptide(L)'
;MHDRRVTTGFRGLDDILDGLRIGDNVVWKVDDIKDYRYFVEPFVKQALVERREIIYFRFGQHPPVVRADLDVETCELDPREGFEPFACAIHAIATAKGVGAFYVFDCLSELLSAWATDHMIANFFQVTCPYLFRLDTVAYFALLRNRHAHKTIARIRETTQVFLELHNRDGELFVHPLKVWERHSPTMFLPHRESGESFIPLANSLEATNLLAGAYSQDQAAGSRRLDHWHRLFLQAEDLKAKGVAAAEQEKMVAHLCRHLIGREDNILSLARRFFSLHDLLSYKARMIGTGFIGGKAVGMLLARRILEAQPDTEWRDLLEQHDSFFVGSNVYYSYIVNNGWWELYA
;
A
#
# COMPACT_ATOMS: atom_id res chain seq x y z
N MET A 1 30.82 -7.55 -13.63
CA MET A 1 29.39 -7.72 -13.24
C MET A 1 28.67 -8.25 -14.49
N HIS A 2 28.22 -9.50 -14.51
CA HIS A 2 27.49 -10.02 -15.65
C HIS A 2 26.11 -9.35 -15.70
N ASP A 3 25.85 -8.68 -16.81
CA ASP A 3 24.55 -8.09 -17.16
C ASP A 3 23.54 -9.23 -17.32
N ARG A 4 22.98 -9.72 -16.19
CA ARG A 4 21.95 -10.76 -16.20
C ARG A 4 20.63 -10.10 -16.49
N ARG A 5 20.35 -9.84 -17.76
CA ARG A 5 19.05 -9.37 -18.22
C ARG A 5 17.99 -10.43 -17.96
N VAL A 6 16.85 -9.98 -17.52
CA VAL A 6 15.64 -10.77 -17.28
C VAL A 6 14.54 -10.18 -18.14
N THR A 7 13.70 -11.02 -18.69
CA THR A 7 12.59 -10.56 -19.52
C THR A 7 11.34 -10.30 -18.69
N THR A 8 10.54 -9.31 -19.10
CA THR A 8 9.18 -9.06 -18.59
C THR A 8 8.17 -10.09 -19.10
N GLY A 9 8.56 -10.91 -20.09
CA GLY A 9 7.65 -11.76 -20.87
C GLY A 9 7.03 -11.07 -22.08
N PHE A 10 7.31 -9.77 -22.28
CA PHE A 10 6.93 -8.99 -23.46
C PHE A 10 8.18 -8.41 -24.11
N ARG A 11 8.52 -8.89 -25.31
CA ARG A 11 9.71 -8.41 -26.03
C ARG A 11 9.71 -6.89 -26.22
N GLY A 12 8.58 -6.32 -26.62
CA GLY A 12 8.48 -4.87 -26.85
C GLY A 12 8.65 -4.05 -25.56
N LEU A 13 8.23 -4.58 -24.40
CA LEU A 13 8.46 -3.92 -23.12
C LEU A 13 9.92 -4.04 -22.69
N ASP A 14 10.55 -5.18 -22.96
CA ASP A 14 11.98 -5.37 -22.71
C ASP A 14 12.83 -4.40 -23.56
N ASP A 15 12.45 -4.17 -24.81
CA ASP A 15 13.12 -3.19 -25.68
C ASP A 15 13.02 -1.76 -25.11
N ILE A 16 11.86 -1.38 -24.53
CA ILE A 16 11.66 -0.06 -23.90
C ILE A 16 12.48 0.07 -22.62
N LEU A 17 12.44 -0.95 -21.76
CA LEU A 17 13.08 -0.91 -20.43
C LEU A 17 14.58 -1.21 -20.50
N ASP A 18 15.12 -1.59 -21.66
CA ASP A 18 16.44 -2.22 -21.80
C ASP A 18 16.56 -3.48 -20.93
N GLY A 19 15.47 -4.27 -20.91
CA GLY A 19 15.26 -5.46 -20.08
C GLY A 19 15.08 -5.18 -18.59
N LEU A 20 14.66 -6.18 -17.84
CA LEU A 20 14.81 -6.18 -16.39
C LEU A 20 16.22 -6.64 -16.02
N ARG A 21 16.62 -6.30 -14.80
CA ARG A 21 17.90 -6.75 -14.22
C ARG A 21 17.65 -7.47 -12.91
N ILE A 22 18.52 -8.39 -12.61
CA ILE A 22 18.58 -9.02 -11.29
C ILE A 22 18.78 -7.93 -10.23
N GLY A 23 17.92 -7.93 -9.20
CA GLY A 23 17.81 -6.88 -8.18
C GLY A 23 16.64 -5.93 -8.42
N ASP A 24 15.94 -5.99 -9.56
CA ASP A 24 14.85 -5.06 -9.85
C ASP A 24 13.63 -5.29 -8.95
N ASN A 25 13.24 -4.25 -8.25
CA ASN A 25 11.93 -4.10 -7.65
C ASN A 25 11.07 -3.26 -8.59
N VAL A 26 10.08 -3.88 -9.23
CA VAL A 26 9.23 -3.30 -10.26
C VAL A 26 7.86 -2.96 -9.68
N VAL A 27 7.52 -1.68 -9.66
CA VAL A 27 6.21 -1.21 -9.19
C VAL A 27 5.32 -0.86 -10.36
N TRP A 28 4.13 -1.45 -10.39
CA TRP A 28 3.06 -1.18 -11.32
C TRP A 28 1.98 -0.34 -10.63
N LYS A 29 1.81 0.90 -11.03
CA LYS A 29 0.73 1.77 -10.58
C LYS A 29 -0.42 1.69 -11.59
N VAL A 30 -1.53 1.07 -11.20
CA VAL A 30 -2.61 0.66 -12.08
C VAL A 30 -3.95 1.30 -11.69
N ASP A 31 -4.90 1.35 -12.60
CA ASP A 31 -6.27 1.77 -12.34
C ASP A 31 -7.11 0.59 -11.80
N ASP A 32 -6.93 -0.60 -12.35
CA ASP A 32 -7.56 -1.87 -11.92
C ASP A 32 -6.49 -2.96 -11.78
N ILE A 33 -6.65 -3.82 -10.79
CA ILE A 33 -5.73 -4.94 -10.55
C ILE A 33 -5.73 -5.96 -11.71
N LYS A 34 -6.78 -6.00 -12.51
CA LYS A 34 -6.85 -6.84 -13.72
C LYS A 34 -5.78 -6.47 -14.73
N ASP A 35 -5.50 -5.16 -14.85
CA ASP A 35 -4.48 -4.66 -15.77
C ASP A 35 -3.08 -5.10 -15.32
N TYR A 36 -2.82 -5.13 -14.01
CA TYR A 36 -1.59 -5.68 -13.44
C TYR A 36 -1.43 -7.17 -13.75
N ARG A 37 -2.51 -7.96 -13.58
CA ARG A 37 -2.52 -9.38 -13.87
C ARG A 37 -2.09 -9.68 -15.32
N TYR A 38 -2.48 -8.84 -16.27
CA TYR A 38 -2.10 -8.97 -17.69
C TYR A 38 -0.57 -8.99 -17.85
N PHE A 39 0.17 -8.18 -17.09
CA PHE A 39 1.63 -8.13 -17.14
C PHE A 39 2.32 -9.16 -16.25
N VAL A 40 1.66 -9.61 -15.19
CA VAL A 40 2.19 -10.67 -14.30
C VAL A 40 2.23 -12.03 -15.02
N GLU A 41 1.19 -12.37 -15.77
CA GLU A 41 1.06 -13.71 -16.35
C GLU A 41 2.22 -14.07 -17.31
N PRO A 42 2.64 -13.23 -18.29
CA PRO A 42 3.79 -13.51 -19.13
C PRO A 42 5.11 -13.56 -18.36
N PHE A 43 5.31 -12.66 -17.38
CA PHE A 43 6.49 -12.67 -16.51
C PHE A 43 6.63 -14.00 -15.76
N VAL A 44 5.55 -14.48 -15.16
CA VAL A 44 5.52 -15.77 -14.44
C VAL A 44 5.79 -16.93 -15.38
N LYS A 45 5.12 -16.97 -16.54
CA LYS A 45 5.32 -18.04 -17.54
C LYS A 45 6.77 -18.12 -17.99
N GLN A 46 7.38 -16.96 -18.26
CA GLN A 46 8.77 -16.89 -18.67
C GLN A 46 9.73 -17.33 -17.57
N ALA A 47 9.49 -16.92 -16.33
CA ALA A 47 10.27 -17.35 -15.18
C ALA A 47 10.24 -18.89 -15.02
N LEU A 48 9.07 -19.51 -15.19
CA LEU A 48 8.93 -20.97 -15.16
C LEU A 48 9.68 -21.65 -16.31
N VAL A 49 9.64 -21.10 -17.53
CA VAL A 49 10.42 -21.61 -18.67
C VAL A 49 11.92 -21.54 -18.38
N GLU A 50 12.38 -20.49 -17.74
CA GLU A 50 13.77 -20.30 -17.31
C GLU A 50 14.13 -21.11 -16.05
N ARG A 51 13.20 -21.87 -15.51
CA ARG A 51 13.35 -22.66 -14.26
C ARG A 51 13.77 -21.79 -13.07
N ARG A 52 13.25 -20.57 -13.00
CA ARG A 52 13.41 -19.69 -11.87
C ARG A 52 12.48 -20.11 -10.74
N GLU A 53 12.96 -20.05 -9.53
CA GLU A 53 12.08 -20.13 -8.38
C GLU A 53 11.23 -18.85 -8.30
N ILE A 54 9.91 -19.02 -8.31
CA ILE A 54 8.97 -17.90 -8.27
C ILE A 54 7.93 -18.11 -7.19
N ILE A 55 7.71 -17.10 -6.37
CA ILE A 55 6.83 -17.13 -5.23
C ILE A 55 5.78 -16.03 -5.37
N TYR A 56 4.53 -16.37 -5.09
CA TYR A 56 3.43 -15.44 -5.05
C TYR A 56 3.00 -15.16 -3.61
N PHE A 57 3.14 -13.91 -3.15
CA PHE A 57 2.63 -13.44 -1.87
C PHE A 57 1.18 -13.00 -1.99
N ARG A 58 0.29 -13.83 -1.47
CA ARG A 58 -1.16 -13.65 -1.50
C ARG A 58 -1.66 -13.07 -0.17
N PHE A 59 -2.33 -11.88 -0.22
CA PHE A 59 -2.87 -11.21 0.97
C PHE A 59 -4.05 -10.26 0.66
N GLY A 60 -4.36 -10.01 -0.59
CA GLY A 60 -5.45 -9.14 -1.02
C GLY A 60 -6.80 -9.83 -1.06
N GLN A 61 -7.88 -9.04 -1.04
CA GLN A 61 -9.25 -9.54 -1.20
C GLN A 61 -9.67 -9.69 -2.68
N HIS A 62 -8.92 -9.08 -3.59
CA HIS A 62 -9.16 -9.21 -5.03
C HIS A 62 -8.89 -10.64 -5.53
N PRO A 63 -9.38 -11.03 -6.72
CA PRO A 63 -9.01 -12.32 -7.32
C PRO A 63 -7.50 -12.46 -7.48
N PRO A 64 -6.92 -13.68 -7.35
CA PRO A 64 -5.49 -13.91 -7.48
C PRO A 64 -4.93 -13.34 -8.78
N VAL A 65 -3.75 -12.70 -8.72
CA VAL A 65 -3.06 -12.15 -9.89
C VAL A 65 -2.25 -13.21 -10.63
N VAL A 66 -1.84 -14.26 -9.92
CA VAL A 66 -1.23 -15.46 -10.51
C VAL A 66 -2.31 -16.52 -10.69
N ARG A 67 -2.32 -17.20 -11.83
CA ARG A 67 -3.28 -18.27 -12.14
C ARG A 67 -2.96 -19.52 -11.34
N ALA A 68 -4.01 -20.19 -10.86
CA ALA A 68 -3.88 -21.41 -10.05
C ALA A 68 -3.36 -22.65 -10.81
N ASP A 69 -3.39 -22.61 -12.15
CA ASP A 69 -2.86 -23.70 -13.01
C ASP A 69 -1.35 -23.56 -13.31
N LEU A 70 -0.72 -22.47 -12.88
CA LEU A 70 0.72 -22.31 -12.96
C LEU A 70 1.41 -22.91 -11.72
N ASP A 71 2.53 -23.57 -11.93
CA ASP A 71 3.33 -24.19 -10.86
C ASP A 71 4.13 -23.11 -10.11
N VAL A 72 3.42 -22.33 -9.31
CA VAL A 72 3.96 -21.21 -8.51
C VAL A 72 3.64 -21.45 -7.05
N GLU A 73 4.67 -21.40 -6.21
CA GLU A 73 4.48 -21.45 -4.76
C GLU A 73 3.72 -20.20 -4.28
N THR A 74 2.56 -20.41 -3.68
CA THR A 74 1.73 -19.34 -3.12
C THR A 74 1.86 -19.31 -1.60
N CYS A 75 2.34 -18.19 -1.08
CA CYS A 75 2.44 -17.91 0.34
C CYS A 75 1.32 -16.97 0.76
N GLU A 76 0.35 -17.49 1.51
CA GLU A 76 -0.73 -16.67 2.07
C GLU A 76 -0.26 -15.94 3.32
N LEU A 77 -0.49 -14.63 3.37
CA LEU A 77 -0.12 -13.76 4.48
C LEU A 77 -1.35 -13.02 4.99
N ASP A 78 -1.49 -12.89 6.31
CA ASP A 78 -2.56 -12.09 6.90
C ASP A 78 -2.06 -10.67 7.27
N PRO A 79 -2.42 -9.62 6.53
CA PRO A 79 -2.01 -8.27 6.87
C PRO A 79 -2.57 -7.78 8.21
N ARG A 80 -3.59 -8.45 8.77
CA ARG A 80 -4.19 -8.09 10.06
C ARG A 80 -3.28 -8.43 11.25
N GLU A 81 -2.30 -9.29 11.09
CA GLU A 81 -1.28 -9.52 12.11
C GLU A 81 -0.41 -8.30 12.37
N GLY A 82 -0.29 -7.40 11.40
CA GLY A 82 0.40 -6.14 11.52
C GLY A 82 1.54 -5.94 10.55
N PHE A 83 2.10 -4.73 10.56
CA PHE A 83 3.21 -4.36 9.69
C PHE A 83 4.45 -5.24 9.95
N GLU A 84 4.84 -5.39 11.22
CA GLU A 84 6.04 -6.10 11.62
C GLU A 84 5.96 -7.60 11.29
N PRO A 85 4.97 -8.38 11.80
CA PRO A 85 4.88 -9.80 11.46
C PRO A 85 4.79 -10.04 9.96
N PHE A 86 4.06 -9.20 9.24
CA PHE A 86 3.92 -9.29 7.79
C PHE A 86 5.25 -9.09 7.06
N ALA A 87 6.01 -8.05 7.39
CA ALA A 87 7.29 -7.78 6.76
C ALA A 87 8.34 -8.85 7.15
N CYS A 88 8.36 -9.28 8.42
CA CYS A 88 9.25 -10.34 8.89
C CYS A 88 8.97 -11.68 8.20
N ALA A 89 7.71 -12.03 7.99
CA ALA A 89 7.34 -13.27 7.27
C ALA A 89 7.87 -13.24 5.82
N ILE A 90 7.72 -12.12 5.12
CA ILE A 90 8.28 -11.96 3.76
C ILE A 90 9.80 -12.09 3.77
N HIS A 91 10.48 -11.43 4.72
CA HIS A 91 11.94 -11.52 4.82
C HIS A 91 12.40 -12.94 5.15
N ALA A 92 11.72 -13.65 6.05
CA ALA A 92 12.02 -15.03 6.39
C ALA A 92 11.88 -15.97 5.18
N ILE A 93 10.79 -15.82 4.40
CA ILE A 93 10.58 -16.59 3.16
C ILE A 93 11.67 -16.23 2.14
N ALA A 94 11.96 -14.96 1.93
CA ALA A 94 12.98 -14.54 0.99
C ALA A 94 14.38 -15.03 1.40
N THR A 95 14.69 -15.04 2.69
CA THR A 95 15.94 -15.62 3.22
C THR A 95 16.03 -17.13 2.93
N ALA A 96 14.95 -17.86 3.19
CA ALA A 96 14.89 -19.31 2.98
C ALA A 96 15.02 -19.69 1.49
N LYS A 97 14.47 -18.86 0.59
CA LYS A 97 14.59 -19.04 -0.87
C LYS A 97 15.97 -18.63 -1.41
N GLY A 98 16.62 -17.70 -0.74
CA GLY A 98 17.98 -17.28 -1.08
C GLY A 98 18.08 -16.38 -2.33
N VAL A 99 19.24 -16.43 -2.95
CA VAL A 99 19.62 -15.53 -4.05
C VAL A 99 18.94 -15.92 -5.37
N GLY A 100 18.39 -14.92 -6.08
CA GLY A 100 17.91 -15.07 -7.46
C GLY A 100 16.47 -15.57 -7.59
N ALA A 101 15.72 -15.70 -6.51
CA ALA A 101 14.29 -16.00 -6.55
C ALA A 101 13.47 -14.82 -7.08
N PHE A 102 12.33 -15.09 -7.71
CA PHE A 102 11.41 -14.10 -8.23
C PHE A 102 10.16 -14.03 -7.36
N TYR A 103 9.60 -12.83 -7.24
CA TYR A 103 8.44 -12.59 -6.38
C TYR A 103 7.34 -11.82 -7.11
N VAL A 104 6.12 -12.24 -6.90
CA VAL A 104 4.91 -11.49 -7.28
C VAL A 104 4.14 -11.17 -6.01
N PHE A 105 3.80 -9.91 -5.83
CA PHE A 105 3.00 -9.44 -4.71
C PHE A 105 1.59 -9.10 -5.17
N ASP A 106 0.61 -9.39 -4.33
CA ASP A 106 -0.73 -8.82 -4.46
C ASP A 106 -0.70 -7.28 -4.38
N CYS A 107 -1.86 -6.66 -4.60
CA CYS A 107 -1.98 -5.22 -4.55
C CYS A 107 -1.70 -4.66 -3.15
N LEU A 108 -0.59 -3.95 -2.98
CA LEU A 108 -0.19 -3.36 -1.69
C LEU A 108 -1.16 -2.27 -1.21
N SER A 109 -2.00 -1.70 -2.08
CA SER A 109 -3.04 -0.77 -1.66
C SER A 109 -4.14 -1.43 -0.80
N GLU A 110 -4.28 -2.75 -0.84
CA GLU A 110 -5.17 -3.51 0.05
C GLU A 110 -4.73 -3.46 1.52
N LEU A 111 -3.42 -3.28 1.76
CA LEU A 111 -2.85 -3.16 3.09
C LEU A 111 -3.33 -1.91 3.84
N LEU A 112 -3.87 -0.89 3.14
CA LEU A 112 -4.43 0.31 3.76
C LEU A 112 -5.54 0.00 4.75
N SER A 113 -6.35 -1.02 4.46
CA SER A 113 -7.45 -1.45 5.34
C SER A 113 -6.94 -2.05 6.65
N ALA A 114 -5.76 -2.68 6.62
CA ALA A 114 -5.15 -3.33 7.77
C ALA A 114 -4.17 -2.42 8.53
N TRP A 115 -3.46 -1.53 7.83
CA TRP A 115 -2.37 -0.72 8.40
C TRP A 115 -2.75 0.74 8.66
N ALA A 116 -3.99 1.12 8.37
CA ALA A 116 -4.59 2.41 8.63
C ALA A 116 -4.03 3.60 7.85
N THR A 117 -2.73 3.62 7.53
CA THR A 117 -2.07 4.75 6.87
C THR A 117 -1.11 4.29 5.77
N ASP A 118 -1.04 5.03 4.68
CA ASP A 118 -0.16 4.74 3.55
C ASP A 118 1.34 5.01 3.84
N HIS A 119 1.66 5.71 4.93
CA HIS A 119 3.02 5.79 5.45
C HIS A 119 3.61 4.41 5.76
N MET A 120 2.79 3.48 6.25
CA MET A 120 3.23 2.12 6.54
C MET A 120 3.60 1.36 5.26
N ILE A 121 2.91 1.64 4.15
CA ILE A 121 3.27 1.06 2.85
C ILE A 121 4.61 1.61 2.37
N ALA A 122 4.86 2.92 2.52
CA ALA A 122 6.18 3.48 2.21
C ALA A 122 7.29 2.87 3.08
N ASN A 123 7.03 2.66 4.38
CA ASN A 123 7.97 1.99 5.28
C ASN A 123 8.22 0.53 4.83
N PHE A 124 7.19 -0.19 4.39
CA PHE A 124 7.33 -1.54 3.83
C PHE A 124 8.31 -1.57 2.65
N PHE A 125 8.16 -0.65 1.69
CA PHE A 125 9.09 -0.56 0.57
C PHE A 125 10.52 -0.25 1.03
N GLN A 126 10.68 0.63 2.03
CA GLN A 126 11.99 1.00 2.55
C GLN A 126 12.74 -0.14 3.25
N VAL A 127 12.04 -1.10 3.84
CA VAL A 127 12.67 -2.25 4.49
C VAL A 127 12.76 -3.45 3.54
N THR A 128 11.79 -3.66 2.66
CA THR A 128 11.70 -4.86 1.83
C THR A 128 12.49 -4.73 0.52
N CYS A 129 12.38 -3.60 -0.20
CA CYS A 129 13.08 -3.46 -1.50
C CYS A 129 14.60 -3.53 -1.39
N PRO A 130 15.28 -2.84 -0.44
CA PRO A 130 16.73 -3.00 -0.29
C PRO A 130 17.13 -4.42 0.13
N TYR A 131 16.27 -5.08 0.90
CA TYR A 131 16.50 -6.47 1.30
C TYR A 131 16.44 -7.42 0.10
N LEU A 132 15.39 -7.34 -0.72
CA LEU A 132 15.25 -8.13 -1.94
C LEU A 132 16.35 -7.80 -2.96
N PHE A 133 16.75 -6.54 -3.07
CA PHE A 133 17.86 -6.12 -3.93
C PHE A 133 19.18 -6.81 -3.56
N ARG A 134 19.50 -6.93 -2.27
CA ARG A 134 20.70 -7.63 -1.78
C ARG A 134 20.69 -9.12 -2.06
N LEU A 135 19.50 -9.72 -2.22
CA LEU A 135 19.33 -11.12 -2.57
C LEU A 135 19.29 -11.38 -4.08
N ASP A 136 19.64 -10.37 -4.89
CA ASP A 136 19.64 -10.50 -6.35
C ASP A 136 18.31 -11.05 -6.90
N THR A 137 17.19 -10.58 -6.38
CA THR A 137 15.83 -11.03 -6.76
C THR A 137 15.20 -10.13 -7.80
N VAL A 138 14.08 -10.56 -8.42
CA VAL A 138 13.19 -9.69 -9.18
C VAL A 138 11.81 -9.76 -8.56
N ALA A 139 11.24 -8.60 -8.21
CA ALA A 139 9.98 -8.52 -7.51
C ALA A 139 8.99 -7.57 -8.21
N TYR A 140 7.76 -8.04 -8.42
CA TYR A 140 6.64 -7.27 -8.97
C TYR A 140 5.68 -6.87 -7.86
N PHE A 141 5.34 -5.57 -7.81
CA PHE A 141 4.42 -4.97 -6.85
C PHE A 141 3.34 -4.19 -7.58
N ALA A 142 2.09 -4.23 -7.07
CA ALA A 142 1.01 -3.41 -7.58
C ALA A 142 0.57 -2.34 -6.58
N LEU A 143 0.26 -1.14 -7.10
CA LEU A 143 -0.38 -0.05 -6.37
C LEU A 143 -1.58 0.46 -7.17
N LEU A 144 -2.71 0.66 -6.51
CA LEU A 144 -3.86 1.31 -7.14
C LEU A 144 -3.65 2.82 -7.21
N ARG A 145 -3.97 3.38 -8.39
CA ARG A 145 -3.99 4.84 -8.60
C ARG A 145 -4.95 5.50 -7.60
N ASN A 146 -4.64 6.71 -7.19
CA ASN A 146 -5.50 7.54 -6.32
C ASN A 146 -5.78 6.99 -4.91
N ARG A 147 -5.05 5.94 -4.48
CA ARG A 147 -5.15 5.41 -3.11
C ARG A 147 -4.14 6.01 -2.16
N HIS A 148 -3.01 6.49 -2.69
CA HIS A 148 -1.86 6.94 -1.92
C HIS A 148 -1.58 8.43 -2.11
N ALA A 149 -1.07 9.09 -1.07
CA ALA A 149 -0.58 10.45 -1.15
C ALA A 149 0.68 10.55 -2.03
N HIS A 150 0.89 11.70 -2.67
CA HIS A 150 2.08 11.93 -3.50
C HIS A 150 3.38 11.68 -2.75
N LYS A 151 3.46 12.06 -1.48
CA LYS A 151 4.64 11.84 -0.64
C LYS A 151 4.96 10.35 -0.48
N THR A 152 3.94 9.52 -0.30
CA THR A 152 4.08 8.07 -0.21
C THR A 152 4.58 7.48 -1.52
N ILE A 153 3.98 7.86 -2.65
CA ILE A 153 4.42 7.44 -3.99
C ILE A 153 5.86 7.88 -4.27
N ALA A 154 6.25 9.09 -3.89
CA ALA A 154 7.63 9.57 -4.06
C ALA A 154 8.63 8.68 -3.30
N ARG A 155 8.36 8.37 -2.03
CA ARG A 155 9.21 7.47 -1.23
C ARG A 155 9.30 6.06 -1.82
N ILE A 156 8.18 5.50 -2.31
CA ILE A 156 8.18 4.19 -2.99
C ILE A 156 9.05 4.26 -4.24
N ARG A 157 8.91 5.31 -5.05
CA ARG A 157 9.69 5.50 -6.26
C ARG A 157 11.20 5.67 -5.98
N GLU A 158 11.57 6.26 -4.83
CA GLU A 158 12.97 6.37 -4.42
C GLU A 158 13.61 5.00 -4.17
N THR A 159 12.89 4.08 -3.54
CA THR A 159 13.41 2.77 -3.13
C THR A 159 13.38 1.69 -4.22
N THR A 160 12.59 1.87 -5.28
CA THR A 160 12.41 0.88 -6.34
C THR A 160 13.29 1.18 -7.57
N GLN A 161 13.69 0.17 -8.32
CA GLN A 161 14.50 0.30 -9.52
C GLN A 161 13.67 0.67 -10.74
N VAL A 162 12.45 0.10 -10.84
CA VAL A 162 11.53 0.35 -11.95
C VAL A 162 10.18 0.79 -11.40
N PHE A 163 9.64 1.88 -11.94
CA PHE A 163 8.31 2.38 -11.59
C PHE A 163 7.52 2.69 -12.87
N LEU A 164 6.45 1.93 -13.08
CA LEU A 164 5.61 1.99 -14.27
C LEU A 164 4.20 2.45 -13.91
N GLU A 165 3.66 3.38 -14.70
CA GLU A 165 2.22 3.67 -14.68
C GLU A 165 1.53 2.93 -15.81
N LEU A 166 0.44 2.27 -15.48
CA LEU A 166 -0.41 1.62 -16.46
C LEU A 166 -1.73 2.39 -16.54
N HIS A 167 -2.12 2.74 -17.76
CA HIS A 167 -3.38 3.40 -18.04
C HIS A 167 -4.23 2.50 -18.93
N ASN A 168 -5.50 2.36 -18.59
CA ASN A 168 -6.49 1.68 -19.41
C ASN A 168 -7.47 2.73 -19.94
N ARG A 169 -7.57 2.85 -21.26
CA ARG A 169 -8.48 3.76 -21.93
C ARG A 169 -9.27 2.99 -22.96
N ASP A 170 -10.56 2.86 -22.72
CA ASP A 170 -11.50 2.17 -23.63
C ASP A 170 -11.03 0.76 -24.03
N GLY A 171 -10.34 0.07 -23.12
CA GLY A 171 -9.77 -1.26 -23.34
C GLY A 171 -8.37 -1.28 -23.96
N GLU A 172 -7.82 -0.15 -24.32
CA GLU A 172 -6.42 -0.04 -24.73
C GLU A 172 -5.51 0.21 -23.52
N LEU A 173 -4.42 -0.55 -23.45
CA LEU A 173 -3.43 -0.45 -22.38
C LEU A 173 -2.24 0.43 -22.81
N PHE A 174 -1.84 1.31 -21.91
CA PHE A 174 -0.68 2.18 -22.11
C PHE A 174 0.26 2.06 -20.92
N VAL A 175 1.52 1.73 -21.20
CA VAL A 175 2.59 1.66 -20.20
C VAL A 175 3.42 2.93 -20.27
N HIS A 176 3.57 3.62 -19.13
CA HIS A 176 4.37 4.83 -19.00
C HIS A 176 5.45 4.63 -17.93
N PRO A 177 6.69 4.36 -18.28
CA PRO A 177 7.79 4.27 -17.35
C PRO A 177 8.11 5.65 -16.75
N LEU A 178 8.08 5.74 -15.42
CA LEU A 178 8.42 6.97 -14.68
C LEU A 178 9.80 6.92 -14.01
N LYS A 179 10.30 5.70 -13.81
CA LYS A 179 11.65 5.45 -13.33
C LYS A 179 12.14 4.12 -13.91
N VAL A 180 13.34 4.13 -14.46
CA VAL A 180 14.11 2.95 -14.84
C VAL A 180 15.56 3.25 -14.45
N TRP A 181 16.09 2.52 -13.48
CA TRP A 181 17.37 2.84 -12.89
C TRP A 181 18.55 2.38 -13.74
N GLU A 182 19.48 3.31 -14.04
CA GLU A 182 20.74 3.07 -14.76
C GLU A 182 20.60 2.38 -16.13
N ARG A 183 19.52 2.66 -16.83
CA ARG A 183 19.22 2.14 -18.18
C ARG A 183 18.69 3.23 -19.09
N HIS A 184 18.84 3.03 -20.38
CA HIS A 184 18.38 3.99 -21.36
C HIS A 184 17.91 3.30 -22.65
N SER A 185 16.74 3.72 -23.13
CA SER A 185 16.30 3.53 -24.52
C SER A 185 15.72 4.84 -25.05
N PRO A 186 15.68 5.04 -26.38
CA PRO A 186 15.29 6.33 -26.97
C PRO A 186 13.90 6.84 -26.56
N THR A 187 12.96 5.93 -26.30
CA THR A 187 11.56 6.25 -25.97
C THR A 187 11.17 5.88 -24.54
N MET A 188 12.12 5.49 -23.70
CA MET A 188 11.89 4.89 -22.38
C MET A 188 10.85 5.61 -21.55
N PHE A 189 10.88 6.94 -21.51
CA PHE A 189 9.99 7.74 -20.63
C PHE A 189 8.77 8.31 -21.36
N LEU A 190 8.47 7.84 -22.58
CA LEU A 190 7.21 8.15 -23.24
C LEU A 190 6.13 7.14 -22.79
N PRO A 191 4.84 7.51 -22.80
CA PRO A 191 3.78 6.52 -22.76
C PRO A 191 3.81 5.67 -24.03
N HIS A 192 3.60 4.36 -23.89
CA HIS A 192 3.58 3.40 -25.00
C HIS A 192 2.24 2.68 -25.01
N ARG A 193 1.59 2.64 -26.17
CA ARG A 193 0.39 1.83 -26.37
C ARG A 193 0.79 0.38 -26.57
N GLU A 194 0.21 -0.51 -25.78
CA GLU A 194 0.34 -1.95 -25.97
C GLU A 194 -0.40 -2.39 -27.26
N SER A 195 0.24 -3.22 -28.06
CA SER A 195 -0.32 -3.78 -29.30
C SER A 195 0.21 -5.22 -29.48
N GLY A 196 -0.24 -6.13 -28.63
CA GLY A 196 0.22 -7.52 -28.60
C GLY A 196 1.67 -7.63 -28.13
N GLU A 197 2.59 -8.05 -29.01
CA GLU A 197 4.02 -8.17 -28.66
C GLU A 197 4.81 -6.85 -28.75
N SER A 198 4.20 -5.79 -29.30
CA SER A 198 4.85 -4.49 -29.51
C SER A 198 4.25 -3.40 -28.63
N PHE A 199 5.08 -2.41 -28.32
CA PHE A 199 4.71 -1.24 -27.55
C PHE A 199 5.04 0.01 -28.36
N ILE A 200 4.02 0.74 -28.81
CA ILE A 200 4.15 1.87 -29.73
C ILE A 200 4.23 3.16 -28.92
N PRO A 201 5.35 3.92 -29.01
CA PRO A 201 5.49 5.16 -28.26
C PRO A 201 4.51 6.23 -28.77
N LEU A 202 3.87 6.94 -27.83
CA LEU A 202 3.08 8.14 -28.12
C LEU A 202 4.03 9.33 -28.29
N ALA A 203 4.56 9.49 -29.51
CA ALA A 203 5.45 10.61 -29.84
C ALA A 203 4.69 11.94 -30.03
N ASN A 204 3.37 11.89 -30.24
CA ASN A 204 2.55 13.07 -30.38
C ASN A 204 2.20 13.66 -29.00
N SER A 205 2.62 14.91 -28.76
CA SER A 205 2.39 15.59 -27.49
C SER A 205 0.90 15.75 -27.14
N LEU A 206 0.02 15.90 -28.13
CA LEU A 206 -1.42 15.99 -27.90
C LEU A 206 -2.01 14.67 -27.39
N GLU A 207 -1.64 13.55 -28.01
CA GLU A 207 -2.09 12.21 -27.60
C GLU A 207 -1.57 11.88 -26.19
N ALA A 208 -0.29 12.12 -25.93
CA ALA A 208 0.30 11.94 -24.61
C ALA A 208 -0.37 12.82 -23.55
N THR A 209 -0.65 14.11 -23.89
CA THR A 209 -1.36 15.02 -22.99
C THR A 209 -2.77 14.55 -22.72
N ASN A 210 -3.52 14.11 -23.73
CA ASN A 210 -4.89 13.60 -23.56
C ASN A 210 -4.94 12.35 -22.70
N LEU A 211 -3.98 11.42 -22.88
CA LEU A 211 -3.85 10.24 -22.03
C LEU A 211 -3.63 10.65 -20.56
N LEU A 212 -2.67 11.51 -20.32
CA LEU A 212 -2.29 11.96 -18.97
C LEU A 212 -3.36 12.86 -18.35
N ALA A 213 -3.92 13.82 -19.10
CA ALA A 213 -4.99 14.70 -18.61
C ALA A 213 -6.25 13.90 -18.22
N GLY A 214 -6.63 12.90 -19.01
CA GLY A 214 -7.73 12.01 -18.63
C GLY A 214 -7.46 11.22 -17.35
N ALA A 215 -6.22 10.83 -17.07
CA ALA A 215 -5.81 10.26 -15.79
C ALA A 215 -5.88 11.29 -14.65
N TYR A 216 -5.68 12.57 -14.96
CA TYR A 216 -5.75 13.67 -13.98
C TYR A 216 -7.17 14.24 -13.79
N SER A 217 -8.05 14.19 -14.78
CA SER A 217 -9.41 14.74 -14.70
C SER A 217 -10.38 13.85 -13.90
N GLN A 218 -10.17 12.55 -13.85
CA GLN A 218 -10.87 11.66 -12.92
C GLN A 218 -10.52 11.98 -11.45
N ASP A 219 -9.50 12.78 -11.24
CA ASP A 219 -8.97 13.21 -9.96
C ASP A 219 -9.48 14.61 -9.55
N GLN A 220 -10.68 15.01 -9.89
CA GLN A 220 -11.23 16.36 -9.63
C GLN A 220 -11.25 16.83 -8.16
N ALA A 221 -10.73 16.04 -7.25
CA ALA A 221 -10.39 16.49 -5.91
C ALA A 221 -8.89 16.75 -5.79
N ALA A 222 -8.37 17.77 -6.50
CA ALA A 222 -6.94 18.17 -6.42
C ALA A 222 -6.46 18.44 -4.97
N GLY A 223 -7.38 18.75 -4.05
CA GLY A 223 -7.13 18.80 -2.60
C GLY A 223 -6.92 17.42 -1.95
N SER A 224 -7.60 16.38 -2.44
CA SER A 224 -7.54 15.06 -1.81
C SER A 224 -6.27 14.26 -2.12
N ARG A 225 -5.52 14.59 -3.18
CA ARG A 225 -4.24 13.97 -3.53
C ARG A 225 -3.10 14.29 -2.54
N ARG A 226 -3.21 15.38 -1.80
CA ARG A 226 -2.23 15.78 -0.78
C ARG A 226 -2.43 14.99 0.51
N LEU A 227 -3.61 14.41 0.67
CA LEU A 227 -4.02 13.70 1.87
C LEU A 227 -3.89 12.19 1.67
N ASP A 228 -3.35 11.53 2.66
CA ASP A 228 -3.33 10.07 2.72
C ASP A 228 -4.72 9.50 3.03
N HIS A 229 -4.84 8.17 2.98
CA HIS A 229 -6.09 7.46 3.27
C HIS A 229 -6.65 7.82 4.65
N TRP A 230 -5.79 7.90 5.66
CA TRP A 230 -6.17 8.17 7.04
C TRP A 230 -6.78 9.57 7.20
N HIS A 231 -6.14 10.60 6.65
CA HIS A 231 -6.66 11.97 6.68
C HIS A 231 -7.98 12.12 5.93
N ARG A 232 -8.12 11.47 4.77
CA ARG A 232 -9.39 11.47 4.01
C ARG A 232 -10.53 10.86 4.81
N LEU A 233 -10.29 9.74 5.50
CA LEU A 233 -11.26 9.08 6.34
C LEU A 233 -11.77 10.01 7.47
N PHE A 234 -10.85 10.70 8.15
CA PHE A 234 -11.21 11.63 9.22
C PHE A 234 -11.92 12.89 8.74
N LEU A 235 -11.57 13.41 7.56
CA LEU A 235 -12.33 14.50 6.94
C LEU A 235 -13.76 14.11 6.61
N GLN A 236 -13.98 12.91 6.07
CA GLN A 236 -15.33 12.38 5.85
C GLN A 236 -16.11 12.28 7.16
N ALA A 237 -15.47 11.88 8.24
CA ALA A 237 -16.07 11.80 9.56
C ALA A 237 -16.46 13.19 10.13
N GLU A 238 -15.60 14.18 9.93
CA GLU A 238 -15.85 15.60 10.30
C GLU A 238 -17.05 16.15 9.51
N ASP A 239 -17.11 15.88 8.21
CA ASP A 239 -18.22 16.29 7.34
C ASP A 239 -19.56 15.63 7.75
N LEU A 240 -19.54 14.33 8.08
CA LEU A 240 -20.74 13.62 8.55
C LEU A 240 -21.25 14.20 9.88
N LYS A 241 -20.33 14.53 10.79
CA LYS A 241 -20.66 15.18 12.05
C LYS A 241 -21.29 16.56 11.81
N ALA A 242 -20.72 17.38 10.91
CA ALA A 242 -21.22 18.70 10.59
C ALA A 242 -22.61 18.68 9.94
N LYS A 243 -22.89 17.68 9.11
CA LYS A 243 -24.19 17.52 8.41
C LYS A 243 -25.31 16.93 9.29
N GLY A 244 -24.99 16.42 10.47
CA GLY A 244 -25.99 15.83 11.37
C GLY A 244 -26.72 14.62 10.77
N VAL A 245 -25.99 13.74 10.10
CA VAL A 245 -26.54 12.56 9.40
C VAL A 245 -27.21 11.56 10.34
N ALA A 246 -27.99 10.64 9.77
CA ALA A 246 -28.72 9.61 10.49
C ALA A 246 -27.81 8.74 11.39
N ALA A 247 -28.31 8.29 12.53
CA ALA A 247 -27.59 7.49 13.52
C ALA A 247 -26.88 6.26 12.90
N ALA A 248 -27.56 5.55 11.99
CA ALA A 248 -26.98 4.38 11.31
C ALA A 248 -25.74 4.69 10.45
N GLU A 249 -25.63 5.87 9.85
CA GLU A 249 -24.45 6.31 9.12
C GLU A 249 -23.32 6.69 10.07
N GLN A 250 -23.65 7.33 11.20
CA GLN A 250 -22.67 7.61 12.25
C GLN A 250 -22.10 6.32 12.85
N GLU A 251 -22.91 5.32 13.13
CA GLU A 251 -22.45 4.02 13.64
C GLU A 251 -21.52 3.30 12.66
N LYS A 252 -21.81 3.32 11.36
CA LYS A 252 -20.91 2.78 10.33
C LYS A 252 -19.56 3.51 10.32
N MET A 253 -19.59 4.84 10.43
CA MET A 253 -18.38 5.64 10.49
C MET A 253 -17.58 5.37 11.77
N VAL A 254 -18.22 5.30 12.93
CA VAL A 254 -17.58 4.91 14.20
C VAL A 254 -16.90 3.54 14.07
N ALA A 255 -17.60 2.55 13.51
CA ALA A 255 -17.03 1.22 13.29
C ALA A 255 -15.81 1.25 12.36
N HIS A 256 -15.84 2.11 11.34
CA HIS A 256 -14.70 2.29 10.42
C HIS A 256 -13.53 2.98 11.10
N LEU A 257 -13.76 4.09 11.82
CA LEU A 257 -12.74 4.80 12.56
C LEU A 257 -12.10 3.94 13.67
N CYS A 258 -12.88 3.13 14.37
CA CYS A 258 -12.34 2.23 15.41
C CYS A 258 -11.31 1.26 14.82
N ARG A 259 -11.53 0.74 13.61
CA ARG A 259 -10.57 -0.15 12.92
C ARG A 259 -9.27 0.54 12.53
N HIS A 260 -9.27 1.86 12.37
CA HIS A 260 -8.11 2.63 11.93
C HIS A 260 -7.37 3.36 13.06
N LEU A 261 -8.05 3.55 14.20
CA LEU A 261 -7.51 4.31 15.32
C LEU A 261 -7.23 3.45 16.55
N ILE A 262 -8.12 2.48 16.83
CA ILE A 262 -8.12 1.74 18.10
C ILE A 262 -7.33 0.43 17.98
N GLY A 263 -7.55 -0.34 16.90
CA GLY A 263 -6.87 -1.62 16.73
C GLY A 263 -7.66 -2.61 15.88
N ARG A 264 -7.32 -3.89 16.04
CA ARG A 264 -7.82 -4.98 15.19
C ARG A 264 -8.51 -6.10 15.99
N GLU A 265 -8.26 -6.15 17.30
CA GLU A 265 -8.81 -7.21 18.14
C GLU A 265 -10.32 -7.05 18.27
N ASP A 266 -11.08 -8.08 17.90
CA ASP A 266 -12.53 -8.04 17.84
C ASP A 266 -13.19 -7.70 19.21
N ASN A 267 -12.62 -8.18 20.30
CA ASN A 267 -13.09 -7.87 21.65
C ASN A 267 -12.96 -6.37 21.96
N ILE A 268 -11.81 -5.80 21.66
CA ILE A 268 -11.55 -4.36 21.87
C ILE A 268 -12.40 -3.52 20.92
N LEU A 269 -12.53 -3.93 19.65
CA LEU A 269 -13.37 -3.25 18.67
C LEU A 269 -14.85 -3.27 19.06
N SER A 270 -15.34 -4.36 19.62
CA SER A 270 -16.73 -4.47 20.07
C SER A 270 -17.02 -3.49 21.22
N LEU A 271 -16.11 -3.40 22.20
CA LEU A 271 -16.20 -2.43 23.28
C LEU A 271 -16.06 -0.99 22.76
N ALA A 272 -15.11 -0.72 21.89
CA ALA A 272 -14.90 0.60 21.30
C ALA A 272 -16.15 1.10 20.56
N ARG A 273 -16.78 0.26 19.75
CA ARG A 273 -18.03 0.59 19.04
C ARG A 273 -19.20 0.86 19.98
N ARG A 274 -19.23 0.20 21.13
CA ARG A 274 -20.30 0.36 22.14
C ARG A 274 -20.14 1.65 22.94
N PHE A 275 -18.91 2.04 23.26
CA PHE A 275 -18.64 3.11 24.23
C PHE A 275 -18.08 4.39 23.62
N PHE A 276 -17.49 4.35 22.40
CA PHE A 276 -17.02 5.55 21.75
C PHE A 276 -18.05 6.11 20.76
N SER A 277 -18.28 7.40 20.86
CA SER A 277 -19.03 8.17 19.87
C SER A 277 -18.11 8.69 18.76
N LEU A 278 -18.71 9.17 17.66
CA LEU A 278 -17.97 9.87 16.60
C LEU A 278 -17.20 11.08 17.16
N HIS A 279 -17.79 11.80 18.11
CA HIS A 279 -17.16 12.93 18.79
C HIS A 279 -15.87 12.52 19.51
N ASP A 280 -15.90 11.39 20.23
CA ASP A 280 -14.75 10.90 20.97
C ASP A 280 -13.59 10.57 20.06
N LEU A 281 -13.84 9.82 18.97
CA LEU A 281 -12.82 9.43 18.01
C LEU A 281 -12.19 10.64 17.30
N LEU A 282 -12.99 11.66 16.97
CA LEU A 282 -12.47 12.92 16.44
C LEU A 282 -11.64 13.70 17.48
N SER A 283 -12.06 13.69 18.74
CA SER A 283 -11.30 14.29 19.85
C SER A 283 -9.96 13.59 20.07
N TYR A 284 -9.93 12.25 20.00
CA TYR A 284 -8.68 11.49 20.11
C TYR A 284 -7.76 11.78 18.93
N LYS A 285 -8.27 11.81 17.70
CA LYS A 285 -7.51 12.20 16.51
C LYS A 285 -6.89 13.59 16.65
N ALA A 286 -7.62 14.56 17.19
CA ALA A 286 -7.13 15.93 17.40
C ALA A 286 -5.92 16.02 18.34
N ARG A 287 -5.74 15.01 19.21
CA ARG A 287 -4.62 14.90 20.16
C ARG A 287 -3.54 13.93 19.69
N MET A 288 -3.59 13.46 18.44
CA MET A 288 -2.57 12.55 17.90
C MET A 288 -1.37 13.28 17.34
N ILE A 289 -0.20 12.71 17.62
CA ILE A 289 1.05 12.98 16.94
C ILE A 289 1.24 11.86 15.91
N GLY A 290 1.23 12.20 14.63
CA GLY A 290 1.25 11.23 13.54
C GLY A 290 -0.12 10.64 13.21
N THR A 291 -0.13 9.42 12.66
CA THR A 291 -1.32 8.72 12.12
C THR A 291 -1.28 7.23 12.48
N GLY A 292 -2.40 6.55 12.24
CA GLY A 292 -2.50 5.11 12.48
C GLY A 292 -3.05 4.78 13.87
N PHE A 293 -2.67 3.63 14.40
CA PHE A 293 -3.21 3.12 15.66
C PHE A 293 -2.64 3.85 16.87
N ILE A 294 -3.49 4.04 17.88
CA ILE A 294 -3.08 4.45 19.23
C ILE A 294 -2.55 3.21 19.98
N GLY A 295 -1.57 3.40 20.86
CA GLY A 295 -1.03 2.30 21.67
C GLY A 295 -2.06 1.65 22.59
N GLY A 296 -1.97 0.33 22.80
CA GLY A 296 -2.96 -0.46 23.55
C GLY A 296 -3.23 0.01 24.98
N LYS A 297 -2.20 0.52 25.69
CA LYS A 297 -2.38 1.11 27.04
C LYS A 297 -3.30 2.34 27.00
N ALA A 298 -3.09 3.23 26.02
CA ALA A 298 -3.94 4.41 25.86
C ALA A 298 -5.38 4.02 25.48
N VAL A 299 -5.54 3.04 24.59
CA VAL A 299 -6.87 2.50 24.24
C VAL A 299 -7.59 1.95 25.46
N GLY A 300 -6.91 1.12 26.26
CA GLY A 300 -7.47 0.57 27.50
C GLY A 300 -7.92 1.65 28.48
N MET A 301 -7.12 2.69 28.67
CA MET A 301 -7.44 3.83 29.51
C MET A 301 -8.66 4.61 29.01
N LEU A 302 -8.71 4.90 27.70
CA LEU A 302 -9.85 5.61 27.09
C LEU A 302 -11.15 4.81 27.19
N LEU A 303 -11.09 3.48 26.97
CA LEU A 303 -12.24 2.59 27.14
C LEU A 303 -12.70 2.52 28.57
N ALA A 304 -11.79 2.31 29.53
CA ALA A 304 -12.13 2.27 30.97
C ALA A 304 -12.84 3.54 31.39
N ARG A 305 -12.31 4.70 31.01
CA ARG A 305 -12.93 5.99 31.27
C ARG A 305 -14.35 6.08 30.71
N ARG A 306 -14.57 5.73 29.47
CA ARG A 306 -15.89 5.78 28.81
C ARG A 306 -16.88 4.78 29.43
N ILE A 307 -16.42 3.61 29.84
CA ILE A 307 -17.23 2.63 30.54
C ILE A 307 -17.69 3.20 31.89
N LEU A 308 -16.80 3.83 32.65
CA LEU A 308 -17.14 4.47 33.92
C LEU A 308 -18.11 5.64 33.73
N GLU A 309 -17.84 6.53 32.78
CA GLU A 309 -18.70 7.69 32.48
C GLU A 309 -20.11 7.28 32.01
N ALA A 310 -20.26 6.08 31.42
CA ALA A 310 -21.54 5.52 31.00
C ALA A 310 -22.35 4.87 32.13
N GLN A 311 -21.79 4.70 33.33
CA GLN A 311 -22.52 4.17 34.46
C GLN A 311 -23.53 5.22 34.95
N PRO A 312 -24.72 4.81 35.46
CA PRO A 312 -25.73 5.73 35.95
C PRO A 312 -25.31 6.47 37.25
N ASP A 313 -24.28 6.00 37.93
CA ASP A 313 -23.70 6.66 39.08
C ASP A 313 -22.95 7.93 38.66
N THR A 314 -23.47 9.07 39.10
CA THR A 314 -22.93 10.40 38.74
C THR A 314 -21.59 10.72 39.40
N GLU A 315 -21.22 10.03 40.45
CA GLU A 315 -19.97 10.27 41.20
C GLU A 315 -18.71 10.01 40.35
N TRP A 316 -18.75 9.08 39.41
CA TRP A 316 -17.60 8.79 38.56
C TRP A 316 -17.16 9.97 37.70
N ARG A 317 -18.08 10.81 37.22
CA ARG A 317 -17.73 11.97 36.39
C ARG A 317 -16.96 13.03 37.18
N ASP A 318 -17.25 13.17 38.43
CA ASP A 318 -16.62 14.17 39.30
C ASP A 318 -15.28 13.66 39.87
N LEU A 319 -15.11 12.34 39.95
CA LEU A 319 -13.89 11.68 40.43
C LEU A 319 -12.85 11.47 39.36
N LEU A 320 -13.25 11.40 38.06
CA LEU A 320 -12.34 11.19 36.95
C LEU A 320 -11.61 12.48 36.58
N GLU A 321 -10.32 12.49 36.84
CA GLU A 321 -9.43 13.59 36.44
C GLU A 321 -9.49 13.87 34.92
N GLN A 322 -9.49 15.15 34.54
CA GLN A 322 -9.44 15.51 33.12
C GLN A 322 -8.09 15.12 32.54
N HIS A 323 -8.14 14.33 31.48
CA HIS A 323 -6.95 13.78 30.88
C HIS A 323 -6.42 14.71 29.79
N ASP A 324 -5.22 15.26 29.98
CA ASP A 324 -4.51 16.09 29.03
C ASP A 324 -3.32 15.32 28.44
N SER A 325 -3.63 14.31 27.62
CA SER A 325 -2.62 13.44 27.00
C SER A 325 -2.63 13.55 25.49
N PHE A 326 -1.44 13.45 24.89
CA PHE A 326 -1.26 13.23 23.46
C PHE A 326 -1.07 11.74 23.18
N PHE A 327 -1.47 11.31 21.99
CA PHE A 327 -1.35 9.93 21.55
C PHE A 327 -0.37 9.85 20.37
N VAL A 328 0.62 8.98 20.48
CA VAL A 328 1.56 8.74 19.38
C VAL A 328 1.01 7.65 18.48
N GLY A 329 0.81 7.98 17.19
CA GLY A 329 0.33 7.05 16.18
C GLY A 329 1.40 6.03 15.80
N SER A 330 0.98 4.83 15.40
CA SER A 330 1.86 3.71 15.05
C SER A 330 2.86 4.05 13.94
N ASN A 331 2.50 4.94 13.00
CA ASN A 331 3.42 5.35 11.94
C ASN A 331 4.67 6.07 12.47
N VAL A 332 4.57 6.81 13.56
CA VAL A 332 5.72 7.51 14.16
C VAL A 332 6.74 6.51 14.65
N TYR A 333 6.29 5.49 15.38
CA TYR A 333 7.14 4.43 15.89
C TYR A 333 7.87 3.68 14.77
N TYR A 334 7.13 3.15 13.81
CA TYR A 334 7.75 2.40 12.72
C TYR A 334 8.61 3.26 11.81
N SER A 335 8.20 4.51 11.52
CA SER A 335 9.04 5.42 10.75
C SER A 335 10.35 5.76 11.48
N TYR A 336 10.32 5.84 12.81
CA TYR A 336 11.52 6.03 13.60
C TYR A 336 12.50 4.84 13.46
N ILE A 337 12.01 3.62 13.59
CA ILE A 337 12.81 2.40 13.40
C ILE A 337 13.38 2.32 11.97
N VAL A 338 12.53 2.52 10.96
CA VAL A 338 12.91 2.40 9.54
C VAL A 338 13.91 3.48 9.13
N ASN A 339 13.65 4.75 9.48
CA ASN A 339 14.51 5.87 9.08
C ASN A 339 15.88 5.87 9.76
N ASN A 340 16.03 5.20 10.89
CA ASN A 340 17.30 5.02 11.57
C ASN A 340 18.04 3.73 11.13
N GLY A 341 17.48 2.96 10.19
CA GLY A 341 18.11 1.72 9.72
C GLY A 341 18.11 0.60 10.77
N TRP A 342 17.24 0.68 11.77
CA TRP A 342 17.19 -0.28 12.88
C TRP A 342 16.27 -1.47 12.64
N TRP A 343 15.72 -1.56 11.44
CA TRP A 343 14.80 -2.66 11.11
C TRP A 343 15.46 -4.03 11.29
N GLU A 344 16.70 -4.21 10.82
CA GLU A 344 17.42 -5.49 10.94
C GLU A 344 17.78 -5.87 12.39
N LEU A 345 17.82 -4.89 13.30
CA LEU A 345 18.04 -5.15 14.72
C LEU A 345 16.74 -5.44 15.47
N TYR A 346 15.62 -5.02 14.88
CA TYR A 346 14.30 -5.12 15.46
C TYR A 346 13.57 -6.40 15.03
N ALA A 347 13.70 -6.79 13.77
CA ALA A 347 13.14 -7.98 13.15
C ALA A 347 14.13 -9.14 13.22
#